data_01146fdcd88df7fcb16e02aa5d151d1b
#
_entry.id   01146fdcd88df7fcb16e02aa5d151d1b
#
_cell.length_a   1.000
_cell.length_b   1.000
_cell.length_c   1.000
_cell.angle_alpha   90.00
_cell.angle_beta   90.00
_cell.angle_gamma   90.00
#
_symmetry.space_group_name_H-M   'P 1'
#
loop_
_entity.id
_entity.type
_entity.pdbx_description
1 polymer ?
#
loop_
_entity_poly.entity_id
_entity_poly.type
_entity_poly.pdbx_seq_one_letter_code
_entity_poly.pdbx_strand_id
1 'polypeptide(L)'
;MSAKTPSLDFEQAWQSKLTTGLDQHLDPKARDRVLAGGELLTMESSTKDKVFWSCKMLERLDEVADEKTRQEIMTGCACQYPKAELDDARGIFLETEDVDQVIDLLQAKFEGFLRDVLELDENLIGEIISRGWGLAGVREGKTIISTKIPKSGYLVDYFETEDPLEKRKLYCHCPRVRDGVGEDPQLPLEYCYCGAGFYKGIWETILREPVRVEVLESVMLGGDVCKIAIHLPESITINNNA
;
A
#
# COMPACT_ATOMS: atom_id res chain seq x y z
N MET A 1 34.17 15.47 -9.85
CA MET A 1 33.25 15.62 -8.71
C MET A 1 31.88 15.20 -9.18
N SER A 2 31.48 13.96 -8.88
CA SER A 2 30.14 13.46 -9.24
C SER A 2 29.14 14.07 -8.27
N ALA A 3 28.21 14.87 -8.79
CA ALA A 3 27.11 15.39 -8.00
C ALA A 3 26.26 14.19 -7.54
N LYS A 4 26.27 13.89 -6.23
CA LYS A 4 25.32 12.95 -5.65
C LYS A 4 23.93 13.50 -5.94
N THR A 5 23.14 12.75 -6.70
CA THR A 5 21.70 13.00 -6.80
C THR A 5 21.15 13.11 -5.38
N PRO A 6 20.40 14.17 -5.02
CA PRO A 6 19.83 14.30 -3.68
C PRO A 6 19.01 13.02 -3.41
N SER A 7 19.31 12.33 -2.33
CA SER A 7 18.48 11.22 -1.88
C SER A 7 17.07 11.80 -1.63
N LEU A 8 16.06 11.20 -2.25
CA LEU A 8 14.66 11.59 -2.03
C LEU A 8 14.40 11.48 -0.53
N ASP A 9 14.10 12.62 0.13
CA ASP A 9 13.70 12.60 1.54
C ASP A 9 12.31 11.97 1.62
N PHE A 10 12.29 10.68 1.96
CA PHE A 10 11.07 9.89 2.02
C PHE A 10 10.10 10.43 3.07
N GLU A 11 10.60 10.94 4.20
CA GLU A 11 9.76 11.51 5.25
C GLU A 11 9.07 12.79 4.76
N GLN A 12 9.81 13.72 4.16
CA GLN A 12 9.24 14.93 3.58
C GLN A 12 8.25 14.63 2.46
N ALA A 13 8.57 13.67 1.58
CA ALA A 13 7.67 13.27 0.50
C ALA A 13 6.36 12.68 1.04
N TRP A 14 6.42 11.88 2.11
CA TRP A 14 5.23 11.32 2.75
C TRP A 14 4.40 12.41 3.43
N GLN A 15 5.03 13.30 4.19
CA GLN A 15 4.35 14.42 4.86
C GLN A 15 3.71 15.40 3.85
N SER A 16 4.38 15.64 2.72
CA SER A 16 3.80 16.47 1.65
C SER A 16 2.50 15.88 1.08
N LYS A 17 2.45 14.55 0.90
CA LYS A 17 1.23 13.85 0.47
C LYS A 17 0.13 13.95 1.52
N LEU A 18 0.47 13.75 2.79
CA LEU A 18 -0.47 13.91 3.91
C LEU A 18 -1.04 15.33 3.92
N THR A 19 -0.18 16.35 3.84
CA THR A 19 -0.61 17.76 3.80
C THR A 19 -1.56 18.01 2.63
N THR A 20 -1.23 17.50 1.44
CA THR A 20 -2.09 17.61 0.26
C THR A 20 -3.46 16.99 0.49
N GLY A 21 -3.51 15.79 1.08
CA GLY A 21 -4.77 15.13 1.42
C GLY A 21 -5.58 15.93 2.45
N LEU A 22 -4.92 16.45 3.48
CA LEU A 22 -5.57 17.28 4.48
C LEU A 22 -6.12 18.58 3.88
N ASP A 23 -5.39 19.25 2.99
CA ASP A 23 -5.83 20.49 2.31
C ASP A 23 -7.07 20.28 1.42
N GLN A 24 -7.28 19.07 0.93
CA GLN A 24 -8.44 18.73 0.10
C GLN A 24 -9.72 18.53 0.92
N HIS A 25 -9.59 18.18 2.21
CA HIS A 25 -10.72 17.73 3.04
C HIS A 25 -10.98 18.60 4.28
N LEU A 26 -10.00 19.36 4.75
CA LEU A 26 -10.07 20.11 6.00
C LEU A 26 -9.80 21.60 5.77
N ASP A 27 -10.34 22.44 6.67
CA ASP A 27 -9.93 23.83 6.73
C ASP A 27 -8.48 23.98 7.26
N PRO A 28 -7.82 25.13 7.00
CA PRO A 28 -6.41 25.31 7.36
C PRO A 28 -6.12 25.13 8.86
N LYS A 29 -7.05 25.50 9.75
CA LYS A 29 -6.87 25.38 11.20
C LYS A 29 -6.91 23.94 11.66
N ALA A 30 -7.85 23.15 11.12
CA ALA A 30 -7.95 21.71 11.39
C ALA A 30 -6.72 20.96 10.84
N ARG A 31 -6.30 21.28 9.59
CA ARG A 31 -5.06 20.75 9.01
C ARG A 31 -3.84 21.00 9.89
N ASP A 32 -3.61 22.26 10.29
CA ASP A 32 -2.44 22.63 11.08
C ASP A 32 -2.45 21.93 12.46
N ARG A 33 -3.64 21.73 13.05
CA ARG A 33 -3.80 20.95 14.27
C ARG A 33 -3.39 19.48 14.07
N VAL A 34 -3.82 18.86 12.96
CA VAL A 34 -3.48 17.47 12.64
C VAL A 34 -1.98 17.32 12.44
N LEU A 35 -1.33 18.24 11.72
CA LEU A 35 0.10 18.18 11.39
C LEU A 35 1.03 18.55 12.53
N ALA A 36 0.54 19.17 13.62
CA ALA A 36 1.37 19.70 14.69
C ALA A 36 2.43 18.72 15.19
N GLY A 37 3.70 19.15 15.26
CA GLY A 37 4.87 18.35 15.66
C GLY A 37 5.48 17.50 14.54
N GLY A 38 4.85 17.41 13.36
CA GLY A 38 5.38 16.69 12.22
C GLY A 38 6.58 17.37 11.57
N GLU A 39 6.65 18.69 11.69
CA GLU A 39 7.77 19.51 11.21
C GLU A 39 9.12 19.18 11.88
N LEU A 40 9.09 18.47 12.99
CA LEU A 40 10.28 18.04 13.73
C LEU A 40 10.81 16.68 13.23
N LEU A 41 10.03 15.96 12.41
CA LEU A 41 10.43 14.65 11.90
C LEU A 41 11.25 14.79 10.62
N THR A 42 12.35 14.07 10.61
CA THR A 42 13.26 13.96 9.46
C THR A 42 13.49 12.50 9.08
N MET A 43 14.25 12.26 8.05
CA MET A 43 14.66 10.90 7.66
C MET A 43 15.40 10.18 8.79
N GLU A 44 16.23 10.92 9.55
CA GLU A 44 17.03 10.41 10.66
C GLU A 44 16.25 10.22 11.97
N SER A 45 15.01 10.73 12.05
CA SER A 45 14.16 10.51 13.23
C SER A 45 13.93 9.03 13.47
N SER A 46 13.93 8.61 14.74
CA SER A 46 13.75 7.21 15.08
C SER A 46 12.37 6.70 14.64
N THR A 47 12.26 5.39 14.36
CA THR A 47 10.97 4.75 14.09
C THR A 47 9.99 4.99 15.23
N LYS A 48 10.45 4.98 16.48
CA LYS A 48 9.62 5.23 17.65
C LYS A 48 9.01 6.64 17.62
N ASP A 49 9.77 7.67 17.27
CA ASP A 49 9.26 9.04 17.16
C ASP A 49 8.23 9.16 16.04
N LYS A 50 8.51 8.53 14.89
CA LYS A 50 7.60 8.50 13.74
C LYS A 50 6.30 7.78 14.07
N VAL A 51 6.35 6.64 14.77
CA VAL A 51 5.17 5.90 15.23
C VAL A 51 4.38 6.72 16.24
N PHE A 52 5.04 7.26 17.27
CA PHE A 52 4.38 8.07 18.29
C PHE A 52 3.66 9.28 17.68
N TRP A 53 4.35 10.04 16.84
CA TRP A 53 3.72 11.17 16.15
C TRP A 53 2.54 10.73 15.27
N SER A 54 2.68 9.61 14.55
CA SER A 54 1.62 9.10 13.68
C SER A 54 0.37 8.69 14.45
N CYS A 55 0.52 8.08 15.64
CA CYS A 55 -0.61 7.81 16.54
C CYS A 55 -1.31 9.12 16.92
N LYS A 56 -0.54 10.13 17.35
CA LYS A 56 -1.10 11.43 17.73
C LYS A 56 -1.72 12.21 16.57
N MET A 57 -1.17 12.07 15.38
CA MET A 57 -1.73 12.65 14.15
C MET A 57 -3.09 12.01 13.83
N LEU A 58 -3.19 10.68 13.92
CA LEU A 58 -4.44 9.96 13.65
C LEU A 58 -5.49 10.23 14.73
N GLU A 59 -5.13 10.32 16.02
CA GLU A 59 -6.04 10.75 17.08
C GLU A 59 -6.66 12.13 16.77
N ARG A 60 -5.84 13.09 16.37
CA ARG A 60 -6.30 14.44 15.98
C ARG A 60 -7.12 14.46 14.71
N LEU A 61 -6.80 13.59 13.77
CA LEU A 61 -7.56 13.43 12.53
C LEU A 61 -8.96 12.84 12.81
N ASP A 62 -9.05 11.88 13.74
CA ASP A 62 -10.33 11.28 14.18
C ASP A 62 -11.28 12.32 14.81
N GLU A 63 -10.73 13.33 15.48
CA GLU A 63 -11.53 14.41 16.08
C GLU A 63 -12.16 15.37 15.04
N VAL A 64 -11.64 15.41 13.81
CA VAL A 64 -12.00 16.44 12.81
C VAL A 64 -12.52 15.87 11.49
N ALA A 65 -12.45 14.55 11.28
CA ALA A 65 -12.87 13.91 10.05
C ALA A 65 -13.59 12.58 10.33
N ASP A 66 -14.58 12.26 9.50
CA ASP A 66 -15.24 10.95 9.52
C ASP A 66 -14.31 9.85 8.98
N GLU A 67 -14.68 8.60 9.21
CA GLU A 67 -13.89 7.43 8.82
C GLU A 67 -13.55 7.42 7.32
N LYS A 68 -14.51 7.72 6.47
CA LYS A 68 -14.32 7.75 5.02
C LYS A 68 -13.28 8.79 4.63
N THR A 69 -13.39 9.99 5.16
CA THR A 69 -12.44 11.08 4.92
C THR A 69 -11.03 10.72 5.41
N ARG A 70 -10.90 10.10 6.60
CA ARG A 70 -9.61 9.63 7.11
C ARG A 70 -8.97 8.60 6.17
N GLN A 71 -9.76 7.62 5.70
CA GLN A 71 -9.29 6.61 4.75
C GLN A 71 -8.85 7.23 3.42
N GLU A 72 -9.60 8.21 2.89
CA GLU A 72 -9.23 8.94 1.67
C GLU A 72 -7.91 9.70 1.83
N ILE A 73 -7.72 10.43 2.92
CA ILE A 73 -6.48 11.13 3.23
C ILE A 73 -5.31 10.13 3.33
N MET A 74 -5.48 9.05 4.07
CA MET A 74 -4.41 8.06 4.25
C MET A 74 -4.08 7.30 2.98
N THR A 75 -5.04 6.97 2.12
CA THR A 75 -4.76 6.36 0.82
C THR A 75 -3.97 7.29 -0.10
N GLY A 76 -4.17 8.61 0.02
CA GLY A 76 -3.39 9.63 -0.70
C GLY A 76 -1.89 9.64 -0.35
N CYS A 77 -1.51 9.14 0.83
CA CYS A 77 -0.11 9.06 1.27
C CYS A 77 0.69 7.92 0.61
N ALA A 78 0.05 7.08 -0.19
CA ALA A 78 0.63 5.87 -0.76
C ALA A 78 1.87 6.12 -1.64
N CYS A 79 2.78 5.14 -1.64
CA CYS A 79 3.74 4.98 -2.73
C CYS A 79 2.96 4.69 -4.01
N GLN A 80 3.40 5.27 -5.13
CA GLN A 80 2.73 5.09 -6.41
C GLN A 80 3.41 4.00 -7.23
N TYR A 81 2.64 3.17 -7.90
CA TYR A 81 3.11 2.33 -8.99
C TYR A 81 3.36 3.20 -10.23
N PRO A 82 4.44 2.98 -11.01
CA PRO A 82 4.70 3.78 -12.20
C PRO A 82 3.54 3.67 -13.19
N LYS A 83 2.87 4.79 -13.49
CA LYS A 83 1.67 4.78 -14.35
C LYS A 83 1.95 4.25 -15.76
N ALA A 84 3.14 4.53 -16.32
CA ALA A 84 3.54 4.04 -17.63
C ALA A 84 3.60 2.50 -17.70
N GLU A 85 3.85 1.82 -16.58
CA GLU A 85 3.85 0.36 -16.51
C GLU A 85 2.45 -0.26 -16.49
N LEU A 86 1.41 0.58 -16.39
CA LEU A 86 -0.01 0.17 -16.42
C LEU A 86 -0.68 0.46 -17.77
N ASP A 87 0.04 1.03 -18.76
CA ASP A 87 -0.55 1.45 -20.02
C ASP A 87 -1.11 0.27 -20.83
N ASP A 88 -0.45 -0.87 -20.84
CA ASP A 88 -0.94 -2.09 -21.49
C ASP A 88 -2.14 -2.71 -20.75
N ALA A 89 -2.11 -2.77 -19.42
CA ALA A 89 -3.25 -3.22 -18.61
C ALA A 89 -4.49 -2.34 -18.85
N ARG A 90 -4.27 -1.03 -18.93
CA ARG A 90 -5.32 -0.07 -19.29
C ARG A 90 -5.79 -0.27 -20.73
N GLY A 91 -4.88 -0.53 -21.67
CA GLY A 91 -5.22 -0.82 -23.08
C GLY A 91 -6.13 -2.04 -23.19
N ILE A 92 -5.78 -3.14 -22.54
CA ILE A 92 -6.61 -4.35 -22.48
C ILE A 92 -8.00 -4.03 -21.91
N PHE A 93 -8.06 -3.31 -20.80
CA PHE A 93 -9.37 -2.97 -20.22
C PHE A 93 -10.23 -2.11 -21.15
N LEU A 94 -9.65 -1.12 -21.84
CA LEU A 94 -10.37 -0.27 -22.79
C LEU A 94 -10.87 -1.02 -24.03
N GLU A 95 -10.20 -2.10 -24.43
CA GLU A 95 -10.59 -2.92 -25.59
C GLU A 95 -11.61 -3.98 -25.23
N THR A 96 -11.52 -4.57 -24.03
CA THR A 96 -12.27 -5.77 -23.67
C THR A 96 -13.34 -5.56 -22.62
N GLU A 97 -13.21 -4.50 -21.81
CA GLU A 97 -13.97 -4.27 -20.58
C GLU A 97 -13.92 -5.47 -19.58
N ASP A 98 -12.91 -6.32 -19.74
CA ASP A 98 -12.76 -7.57 -18.99
C ASP A 98 -11.67 -7.42 -17.91
N VAL A 99 -12.12 -7.35 -16.66
CA VAL A 99 -11.25 -7.22 -15.48
C VAL A 99 -10.39 -8.47 -15.27
N ASP A 100 -10.86 -9.66 -15.65
CA ASP A 100 -10.08 -10.89 -15.47
C ASP A 100 -8.88 -10.94 -16.39
N GLN A 101 -8.98 -10.46 -17.62
CA GLN A 101 -7.84 -10.32 -18.52
C GLN A 101 -6.80 -9.32 -17.98
N VAL A 102 -7.25 -8.26 -17.31
CA VAL A 102 -6.34 -7.32 -16.65
C VAL A 102 -5.62 -8.00 -15.47
N ILE A 103 -6.34 -8.78 -14.67
CA ILE A 103 -5.77 -9.54 -13.55
C ILE A 103 -4.70 -10.51 -14.08
N ASP A 104 -5.00 -11.26 -15.12
CA ASP A 104 -4.07 -12.23 -15.73
C ASP A 104 -2.78 -11.53 -16.22
N LEU A 105 -2.91 -10.37 -16.88
CA LEU A 105 -1.74 -9.59 -17.30
C LEU A 105 -0.91 -9.09 -16.11
N LEU A 106 -1.55 -8.52 -15.09
CA LEU A 106 -0.85 -8.03 -13.90
C LEU A 106 -0.16 -9.17 -13.15
N GLN A 107 -0.79 -10.35 -13.09
CA GLN A 107 -0.20 -11.54 -12.50
C GLN A 107 1.03 -12.01 -13.31
N ALA A 108 0.93 -12.08 -14.63
CA ALA A 108 2.06 -12.46 -15.48
C ALA A 108 3.24 -11.48 -15.33
N LYS A 109 2.96 -10.17 -15.26
CA LYS A 109 3.99 -9.16 -14.98
C LYS A 109 4.64 -9.34 -13.62
N PHE A 110 3.84 -9.65 -12.61
CA PHE A 110 4.34 -9.89 -11.26
C PHE A 110 5.24 -11.13 -11.22
N GLU A 111 4.86 -12.22 -11.87
CA GLU A 111 5.70 -13.43 -11.97
C GLU A 111 7.00 -13.16 -12.72
N GLY A 112 6.93 -12.39 -13.82
CA GLY A 112 8.12 -11.90 -14.52
C GLY A 112 9.04 -11.09 -13.61
N PHE A 113 8.48 -10.19 -12.80
CA PHE A 113 9.26 -9.43 -11.81
C PHE A 113 9.96 -10.34 -10.79
N LEU A 114 9.28 -11.38 -10.28
CA LEU A 114 9.90 -12.33 -9.35
C LEU A 114 11.07 -13.08 -9.99
N ARG A 115 10.90 -13.50 -11.25
CA ARG A 115 11.90 -14.28 -12.00
C ARG A 115 13.05 -13.44 -12.51
N ASP A 116 12.76 -12.32 -13.18
CA ASP A 116 13.74 -11.59 -13.99
C ASP A 116 14.40 -10.44 -13.22
N VAL A 117 13.74 -9.90 -12.19
CA VAL A 117 14.23 -8.76 -11.41
C VAL A 117 14.72 -9.18 -10.04
N LEU A 118 13.98 -10.06 -9.35
CA LEU A 118 14.36 -10.58 -8.05
C LEU A 118 15.21 -11.86 -8.16
N GLU A 119 15.31 -12.45 -9.36
CA GLU A 119 16.11 -13.66 -9.66
C GLU A 119 15.78 -14.83 -8.71
N LEU A 120 14.50 -14.98 -8.32
CA LEU A 120 14.06 -16.04 -7.44
C LEU A 120 14.01 -17.38 -8.18
N ASP A 121 14.25 -18.46 -7.46
CA ASP A 121 14.06 -19.81 -8.03
C ASP A 121 12.56 -20.16 -8.17
N GLU A 122 12.28 -21.09 -9.11
CA GLU A 122 10.90 -21.45 -9.48
C GLU A 122 10.12 -22.11 -8.32
N ASN A 123 10.78 -22.73 -7.33
CA ASN A 123 10.09 -23.32 -6.17
C ASN A 123 9.57 -22.21 -5.27
N LEU A 124 10.38 -21.17 -5.04
CA LEU A 124 9.99 -20.02 -4.23
C LEU A 124 8.89 -19.20 -4.93
N ILE A 125 8.99 -19.01 -6.26
CA ILE A 125 7.94 -18.40 -7.07
C ILE A 125 6.64 -19.19 -6.93
N GLY A 126 6.70 -20.52 -7.08
CA GLY A 126 5.54 -21.41 -6.91
C GLY A 126 4.92 -21.31 -5.51
N GLU A 127 5.73 -21.19 -4.47
CA GLU A 127 5.25 -21.00 -3.09
C GLU A 127 4.52 -19.66 -2.93
N ILE A 128 5.09 -18.57 -3.46
CA ILE A 128 4.48 -17.23 -3.43
C ILE A 128 3.11 -17.26 -4.11
N ILE A 129 3.03 -17.85 -5.30
CA ILE A 129 1.79 -17.95 -6.08
C ILE A 129 0.76 -18.83 -5.35
N SER A 130 1.18 -19.96 -4.79
CA SER A 130 0.28 -20.87 -4.07
C SER A 130 -0.36 -20.24 -2.82
N ARG A 131 0.29 -19.23 -2.25
CA ARG A 131 -0.25 -18.43 -1.12
C ARG A 131 -1.24 -17.35 -1.58
N GLY A 132 -1.49 -17.21 -2.88
CA GLY A 132 -2.31 -16.14 -3.43
C GLY A 132 -1.67 -14.75 -3.30
N TRP A 133 -0.35 -14.69 -3.13
CA TRP A 133 0.37 -13.43 -3.05
C TRP A 133 0.65 -12.89 -4.45
N GLY A 134 0.39 -11.62 -4.64
CA GLY A 134 0.65 -11.01 -5.94
C GLY A 134 0.18 -9.58 -6.07
N LEU A 135 0.53 -8.98 -7.21
CA LEU A 135 0.15 -7.63 -7.55
C LEU A 135 -1.33 -7.55 -7.94
N ALA A 136 -1.83 -8.54 -8.67
CA ALA A 136 -3.17 -8.53 -9.23
C ALA A 136 -4.24 -8.83 -8.18
N GLY A 137 -4.06 -9.88 -7.39
CA GLY A 137 -5.07 -10.40 -6.47
C GLY A 137 -6.02 -11.38 -7.13
N VAL A 138 -7.02 -11.82 -6.36
CA VAL A 138 -8.07 -12.77 -6.77
C VAL A 138 -9.41 -12.04 -6.77
N ARG A 139 -10.17 -12.15 -7.87
CA ARG A 139 -11.49 -11.52 -7.96
C ARG A 139 -12.58 -12.42 -7.37
N GLU A 140 -13.41 -11.83 -6.53
CA GLU A 140 -14.61 -12.41 -5.94
C GLU A 140 -15.79 -11.47 -6.23
N GLY A 141 -16.55 -11.75 -7.28
CA GLY A 141 -17.61 -10.85 -7.75
C GLY A 141 -17.08 -9.48 -8.13
N LYS A 142 -17.58 -8.40 -7.51
CA LYS A 142 -17.11 -7.02 -7.71
C LYS A 142 -15.97 -6.60 -6.76
N THR A 143 -15.34 -7.56 -6.10
CA THR A 143 -14.22 -7.28 -5.19
C THR A 143 -12.98 -8.05 -5.65
N ILE A 144 -11.82 -7.38 -5.66
CA ILE A 144 -10.53 -8.02 -5.87
C ILE A 144 -9.81 -8.04 -4.53
N ILE A 145 -9.40 -9.23 -4.10
CA ILE A 145 -8.64 -9.43 -2.87
C ILE A 145 -7.17 -9.55 -3.22
N SER A 146 -6.39 -8.52 -2.88
CA SER A 146 -4.94 -8.51 -3.11
C SER A 146 -4.19 -8.76 -1.80
N THR A 147 -3.28 -9.73 -1.82
CA THR A 147 -2.38 -10.03 -0.70
C THR A 147 -0.96 -9.65 -1.11
N LYS A 148 -0.33 -8.75 -0.35
CA LYS A 148 1.06 -8.34 -0.62
C LYS A 148 2.01 -9.50 -0.43
N ILE A 149 3.16 -9.45 -1.12
CA ILE A 149 4.32 -10.26 -0.75
C ILE A 149 5.07 -9.58 0.42
N PRO A 150 5.95 -10.27 1.14
CA PRO A 150 6.95 -9.64 1.98
C PRO A 150 7.73 -8.57 1.22
N LYS A 151 8.26 -7.57 1.90
CA LYS A 151 9.06 -6.54 1.23
C LYS A 151 10.17 -7.18 0.41
N SER A 152 10.23 -6.92 -0.90
CA SER A 152 11.09 -7.62 -1.86
C SER A 152 12.56 -7.72 -1.44
N GLY A 153 13.12 -6.66 -0.83
CA GLY A 153 14.49 -6.69 -0.32
C GLY A 153 14.73 -7.54 0.93
N TYR A 154 13.67 -8.13 1.50
CA TYR A 154 13.72 -8.99 2.70
C TYR A 154 12.99 -10.31 2.48
N LEU A 155 12.67 -10.63 1.23
CA LEU A 155 11.86 -11.81 0.92
C LEU A 155 12.56 -13.10 1.32
N VAL A 156 13.85 -13.23 1.05
CA VAL A 156 14.66 -14.41 1.45
C VAL A 156 14.71 -14.51 2.97
N ASP A 157 15.08 -13.43 3.66
CA ASP A 157 15.15 -13.40 5.13
C ASP A 157 13.80 -13.77 5.77
N TYR A 158 12.69 -13.34 5.16
CA TYR A 158 11.34 -13.69 5.61
C TYR A 158 11.09 -15.20 5.58
N PHE A 159 11.55 -15.91 4.55
CA PHE A 159 11.39 -17.36 4.47
C PHE A 159 12.36 -18.13 5.36
N GLU A 160 13.52 -17.55 5.66
CA GLU A 160 14.54 -18.19 6.50
C GLU A 160 14.27 -18.04 8.00
N THR A 161 13.61 -16.96 8.45
CA THR A 161 13.31 -16.77 9.87
C THR A 161 12.10 -17.58 10.33
N GLU A 162 12.16 -18.12 11.55
CA GLU A 162 11.02 -18.77 12.23
C GLU A 162 10.36 -17.85 13.28
N ASP A 163 10.97 -16.69 13.59
CA ASP A 163 10.41 -15.74 14.55
C ASP A 163 9.20 -15.00 13.96
N PRO A 164 7.99 -15.15 14.56
CA PRO A 164 6.78 -14.54 14.01
C PRO A 164 6.81 -13.02 14.03
N LEU A 165 7.49 -12.40 14.99
CA LEU A 165 7.62 -10.94 15.06
C LEU A 165 8.55 -10.43 13.97
N GLU A 166 9.69 -11.11 13.79
CA GLU A 166 10.63 -10.78 12.73
C GLU A 166 10.01 -10.97 11.34
N LYS A 167 9.26 -12.07 11.12
CA LYS A 167 8.47 -12.25 9.89
C LYS A 167 7.59 -11.04 9.58
N ARG A 168 6.84 -10.53 10.56
CA ARG A 168 5.98 -9.37 10.36
C ARG A 168 6.76 -8.09 10.04
N LYS A 169 7.93 -7.88 10.68
CA LYS A 169 8.82 -6.75 10.37
C LYS A 169 9.35 -6.84 8.94
N LEU A 170 9.84 -8.01 8.52
CA LEU A 170 10.34 -8.25 7.17
C LEU A 170 9.24 -8.14 6.10
N TYR A 171 8.00 -8.49 6.47
CA TYR A 171 6.84 -8.37 5.59
C TYR A 171 6.44 -6.91 5.34
N CYS A 172 6.51 -6.05 6.35
CA CYS A 172 6.00 -4.69 6.28
C CYS A 172 6.74 -3.85 5.23
N HIS A 173 5.98 -3.28 4.28
CA HIS A 173 6.53 -2.44 3.20
C HIS A 173 6.88 -1.02 3.61
N CYS A 174 6.34 -0.53 4.73
CA CYS A 174 6.50 0.86 5.12
C CYS A 174 7.88 1.11 5.77
N PRO A 175 8.82 1.78 5.10
CA PRO A 175 10.14 2.04 5.67
C PRO A 175 10.10 2.99 6.87
N ARG A 176 9.00 3.72 7.03
CA ARG A 176 8.79 4.72 8.06
C ARG A 176 8.49 4.11 9.42
N VAL A 177 7.80 2.96 9.45
CA VAL A 177 7.25 2.38 10.69
C VAL A 177 7.48 0.87 10.84
N ARG A 178 8.12 0.21 9.87
CA ARG A 178 8.35 -1.25 9.88
C ARG A 178 8.97 -1.75 11.17
N ASP A 179 10.03 -1.09 11.63
CA ASP A 179 10.75 -1.50 12.83
C ASP A 179 9.93 -1.33 14.12
N GLY A 180 8.79 -0.61 14.02
CA GLY A 180 7.81 -0.46 15.09
C GLY A 180 6.71 -1.55 15.10
N VAL A 181 6.77 -2.54 14.21
CA VAL A 181 5.84 -3.68 14.24
C VAL A 181 6.02 -4.45 15.55
N GLY A 182 4.94 -4.59 16.32
CA GLY A 182 4.95 -5.25 17.63
C GLY A 182 5.46 -4.39 18.78
N GLU A 183 5.78 -3.12 18.54
CA GLU A 183 6.20 -2.16 19.57
C GLU A 183 4.98 -1.36 20.10
N ASP A 184 5.15 -0.69 21.25
CA ASP A 184 4.15 0.19 21.85
C ASP A 184 4.60 1.66 21.73
N PRO A 185 3.72 2.60 21.32
CA PRO A 185 2.31 2.42 20.97
C PRO A 185 2.10 1.74 19.60
N GLN A 186 1.05 0.93 19.50
CA GLN A 186 0.64 0.32 18.24
C GLN A 186 -0.09 1.33 17.36
N LEU A 187 0.26 1.37 16.07
CA LEU A 187 -0.44 2.20 15.09
C LEU A 187 -1.86 1.68 14.84
N PRO A 188 -2.86 2.58 14.73
CA PRO A 188 -4.21 2.20 14.32
C PRO A 188 -4.26 1.66 12.89
N LEU A 189 -5.32 0.89 12.56
CA LEU A 189 -5.53 0.30 11.23
C LEU A 189 -5.55 1.37 10.12
N GLU A 190 -6.08 2.52 10.41
CA GLU A 190 -6.15 3.67 9.48
C GLU A 190 -4.80 4.03 8.88
N TYR A 191 -3.70 3.87 9.63
CA TYR A 191 -2.37 4.09 9.08
C TYR A 191 -2.07 3.21 7.88
N CYS A 192 -2.55 1.95 7.88
CA CYS A 192 -2.30 0.98 6.82
C CYS A 192 -3.08 1.27 5.54
N TYR A 193 -4.06 2.19 5.56
CA TYR A 193 -4.68 2.70 4.33
C TYR A 193 -3.69 3.38 3.40
N CYS A 194 -2.57 3.92 3.91
CA CYS A 194 -1.44 4.30 3.06
C CYS A 194 -0.97 3.14 2.18
N GLY A 195 -0.90 1.92 2.72
CA GLY A 195 -0.57 0.72 1.95
C GLY A 195 -1.66 0.29 0.97
N ALA A 196 -2.94 0.48 1.32
CA ALA A 196 -4.08 0.19 0.44
C ALA A 196 -4.17 1.17 -0.73
N GLY A 197 -3.75 2.42 -0.52
CA GLY A 197 -3.70 3.44 -1.56
C GLY A 197 -2.80 3.09 -2.75
N PHE A 198 -1.83 2.19 -2.56
CA PHE A 198 -1.03 1.64 -3.66
C PHE A 198 -1.89 0.87 -4.67
N TYR A 199 -2.76 -0.02 -4.19
CA TYR A 199 -3.68 -0.77 -5.05
C TYR A 199 -4.79 0.13 -5.60
N LYS A 200 -5.30 1.07 -4.80
CA LYS A 200 -6.25 2.09 -5.26
C LYS A 200 -5.70 2.82 -6.48
N GLY A 201 -4.46 3.30 -6.42
CA GLY A 201 -3.82 4.01 -7.52
C GLY A 201 -3.63 3.17 -8.78
N ILE A 202 -3.33 1.87 -8.65
CA ILE A 202 -3.23 0.94 -9.79
C ILE A 202 -4.59 0.83 -10.48
N TRP A 203 -5.63 0.44 -9.74
CA TRP A 203 -6.95 0.19 -10.31
C TRP A 203 -7.63 1.45 -10.83
N GLU A 204 -7.52 2.59 -10.18
CA GLU A 204 -8.02 3.87 -10.69
C GLU A 204 -7.30 4.31 -11.98
N THR A 205 -6.01 3.99 -12.13
CA THR A 205 -5.26 4.26 -13.36
C THR A 205 -5.76 3.40 -14.52
N ILE A 206 -6.05 2.12 -14.26
CA ILE A 206 -6.52 1.17 -15.26
C ILE A 206 -7.97 1.46 -15.66
N LEU A 207 -8.86 1.56 -14.67
CA LEU A 207 -10.31 1.70 -14.89
C LEU A 207 -10.74 3.13 -15.26
N ARG A 208 -9.93 4.14 -14.90
CA ARG A 208 -10.26 5.57 -14.98
C ARG A 208 -11.51 5.97 -14.18
N GLU A 209 -11.83 5.19 -13.18
CA GLU A 209 -12.92 5.43 -12.24
C GLU A 209 -12.43 5.27 -10.81
N PRO A 210 -13.01 6.01 -9.86
CA PRO A 210 -12.67 5.86 -8.45
C PRO A 210 -12.98 4.45 -7.94
N VAL A 211 -12.06 3.84 -7.19
CA VAL A 211 -12.30 2.59 -6.48
C VAL A 211 -12.24 2.81 -4.97
N ARG A 212 -13.05 2.06 -4.22
CA ARG A 212 -12.95 1.98 -2.78
C ARG A 212 -12.01 0.84 -2.39
N VAL A 213 -11.18 1.07 -1.39
CA VAL A 213 -10.31 0.02 -0.82
C VAL A 213 -10.59 -0.17 0.66
N GLU A 214 -10.33 -1.37 1.14
CA GLU A 214 -10.48 -1.75 2.55
C GLU A 214 -9.29 -2.60 2.98
N VAL A 215 -8.73 -2.32 4.15
CA VAL A 215 -7.65 -3.13 4.74
C VAL A 215 -8.30 -4.26 5.54
N LEU A 216 -8.20 -5.49 5.02
CA LEU A 216 -8.78 -6.67 5.66
C LEU A 216 -7.86 -7.25 6.72
N GLU A 217 -6.54 -7.17 6.50
CA GLU A 217 -5.51 -7.71 7.41
C GLU A 217 -4.22 -6.89 7.29
N SER A 218 -3.51 -6.73 8.41
CA SER A 218 -2.25 -6.00 8.45
C SER A 218 -1.28 -6.63 9.43
N VAL A 219 -0.03 -6.82 9.01
CA VAL A 219 1.06 -7.28 9.87
C VAL A 219 1.36 -6.28 11.00
N MET A 220 1.03 -5.01 10.83
CA MET A 220 1.17 -3.98 11.86
C MET A 220 0.26 -4.25 13.06
N LEU A 221 -0.89 -4.88 12.84
CA LEU A 221 -1.89 -5.22 13.87
C LEU A 221 -1.83 -6.70 14.28
N GLY A 222 -0.75 -7.38 13.98
CA GLY A 222 -0.54 -8.76 14.39
C GLY A 222 -1.02 -9.81 13.41
N GLY A 223 -1.55 -9.42 12.23
CA GLY A 223 -1.84 -10.35 11.14
C GLY A 223 -0.58 -10.96 10.54
N ASP A 224 -0.76 -12.02 9.78
CA ASP A 224 0.34 -12.71 9.10
C ASP A 224 0.67 -12.09 7.74
N VAL A 225 -0.28 -11.39 7.14
CA VAL A 225 -0.16 -10.76 5.83
C VAL A 225 -0.75 -9.33 5.82
N CYS A 226 -0.52 -8.59 4.73
CA CYS A 226 -1.28 -7.39 4.41
C CYS A 226 -2.24 -7.71 3.26
N LYS A 227 -3.54 -7.74 3.55
CA LYS A 227 -4.61 -8.10 2.62
C LYS A 227 -5.55 -6.91 2.42
N ILE A 228 -5.82 -6.59 1.17
CA ILE A 228 -6.61 -5.43 0.78
C ILE A 228 -7.74 -5.88 -0.14
N ALA A 229 -8.97 -5.45 0.16
CA ALA A 229 -10.09 -5.54 -0.77
C ALA A 229 -10.12 -4.27 -1.64
N ILE A 230 -10.26 -4.45 -2.95
CA ILE A 230 -10.49 -3.40 -3.93
C ILE A 230 -11.90 -3.60 -4.47
N HIS A 231 -12.81 -2.68 -4.18
CA HIS A 231 -14.18 -2.74 -4.61
C HIS A 231 -14.32 -2.01 -5.95
N LEU A 232 -14.66 -2.78 -6.99
CA LEU A 232 -14.86 -2.26 -8.33
C LEU A 232 -16.09 -1.33 -8.38
N PRO A 233 -16.08 -0.27 -9.21
CA PRO A 233 -17.23 0.59 -9.42
C PRO A 233 -18.47 -0.19 -9.92
N GLU A 234 -19.67 0.32 -9.61
CA GLU A 234 -20.93 -0.28 -10.07
C GLU A 234 -21.09 -0.29 -11.60
N SER A 235 -20.47 0.68 -12.28
CA SER A 235 -20.37 0.77 -13.75
C SER A 235 -19.68 -0.43 -14.40
N ILE A 236 -18.76 -1.09 -13.67
CA ILE A 236 -18.01 -2.21 -14.21
C ILE A 236 -18.89 -3.46 -14.28
N THR A 237 -19.10 -3.96 -15.48
CA THR A 237 -19.80 -5.21 -15.72
C THR A 237 -18.87 -6.40 -15.46
N ILE A 238 -19.34 -7.36 -14.68
CA ILE A 238 -18.61 -8.60 -14.45
C ILE A 238 -19.21 -9.69 -15.34
N ASN A 239 -18.41 -10.18 -16.27
CA ASN A 239 -18.79 -11.35 -17.06
C ASN A 239 -18.65 -12.59 -16.18
N ASN A 240 -19.78 -13.18 -15.78
CA ASN A 240 -19.80 -14.46 -15.05
C ASN A 240 -19.59 -15.62 -16.04
N ASN A 241 -18.42 -15.65 -16.70
CA ASN A 241 -17.99 -16.81 -17.46
C ASN A 241 -17.15 -17.69 -16.53
N ALA A 242 -17.81 -18.52 -15.74
CA ALA A 242 -17.22 -19.66 -15.02
C ALA A 242 -17.88 -20.93 -15.45
#